data_aade9c0d4bd33eb029a0b7294c2bf03e
#
_entry.id   aade9c0d4bd33eb029a0b7294c2bf03e
#
_cell.length_a   1.000
_cell.length_b   1.000
_cell.length_c   1.000
_cell.angle_alpha   90.00
_cell.angle_beta   90.00
_cell.angle_gamma   90.00
#
_symmetry.space_group_name_H-M   'P 1'
#
loop_
_entity.id
_entity.type
_entity.pdbx_description
1 polymer ?
#
loop_
_entity_poly.entity_id
_entity_poly.type
_entity_poly.pdbx_seq_one_letter_code
_entity_poly.pdbx_strand_id
1 'polypeptide(L)'
;MSERPVIAVVLDRGSASLLDIVDGLSPLGEPLLALWPGDHTDELAPLAEELTTVVRLDATDHDESARRLAAHSPDAIVTFSESRLSVTAEIAERLGLPYHSPATVELLRDKYAQRRRLRERGADSVRSVAVRRPEDWAGALAAVGLPAVLKPLCGEGSRSTHLIEDAERGAALVEQLLSGPGGENSLVLEEYLRGRDCGPYGDHISVESAVTGGRVSHWAVTGKFPLEPPFREVGHLRPAPLAEAERAAALEVVTAALHALDITTGITHTELKLTADGPRIIEVNGRLGGFQPQLARLSGDFDAITLAGRVALGEDVSDVRAGDRRVVFARAVPAPPGGGTYIGVRGLREALSVEGVENVVIPHSPGSRLATGVQTGELAWVEGSVADHDTMLQVIERVLSVLSFTVAGPDGTHRVVTGSAPAVPVAAVVPAGRRTGVTDRPVPVW
;
A
#
# COMPACT_ATOMS: atom_id res chain seq x y z
N MET A 1 -2.71 28.59 -28.69
CA MET A 1 -2.49 28.11 -27.35
C MET A 1 -2.68 26.62 -27.42
N SER A 2 -1.67 25.81 -27.08
CA SER A 2 -1.87 24.36 -27.00
C SER A 2 -2.91 24.10 -25.91
N GLU A 3 -3.94 23.31 -26.20
CA GLU A 3 -4.87 22.86 -25.16
C GLU A 3 -4.08 22.08 -24.12
N ARG A 4 -4.45 22.24 -22.86
CA ARG A 4 -3.82 21.48 -21.75
C ARG A 4 -4.20 20.01 -21.89
N PRO A 5 -3.29 19.06 -21.68
CA PRO A 5 -3.64 17.65 -21.75
C PRO A 5 -4.70 17.28 -20.71
N VAL A 6 -5.57 16.34 -21.06
CA VAL A 6 -6.58 15.78 -20.15
C VAL A 6 -6.05 14.46 -19.61
N ILE A 7 -5.98 14.34 -18.28
CA ILE A 7 -5.46 13.17 -17.60
C ILE A 7 -6.62 12.46 -16.88
N ALA A 8 -7.07 11.33 -17.42
CA ALA A 8 -8.12 10.53 -16.82
C ALA A 8 -7.56 9.73 -15.63
N VAL A 9 -8.30 9.73 -14.50
CA VAL A 9 -7.94 8.97 -13.30
C VAL A 9 -9.10 8.04 -12.96
N VAL A 10 -8.89 6.72 -13.07
CA VAL A 10 -9.87 5.75 -12.58
C VAL A 10 -9.78 5.70 -11.07
N LEU A 11 -10.76 6.33 -10.41
CA LEU A 11 -10.76 6.61 -8.98
C LEU A 11 -11.47 5.51 -8.18
N ASP A 12 -10.81 5.05 -7.14
CA ASP A 12 -11.33 4.26 -6.03
C ASP A 12 -10.33 4.37 -4.86
N ARG A 13 -10.53 3.61 -3.77
CA ARG A 13 -9.56 3.50 -2.67
C ARG A 13 -8.19 3.09 -3.22
N GLY A 14 -7.15 3.79 -2.79
CA GLY A 14 -5.80 3.54 -3.30
C GLY A 14 -4.72 4.28 -2.53
N SER A 15 -3.56 4.43 -3.15
CA SER A 15 -2.36 5.04 -2.57
C SER A 15 -2.34 6.57 -2.56
N ALA A 16 -3.37 7.24 -3.08
CA ALA A 16 -3.48 8.69 -3.14
C ALA A 16 -4.90 9.15 -2.82
N SER A 17 -5.02 10.26 -2.10
CA SER A 17 -6.32 10.89 -1.82
C SER A 17 -6.83 11.67 -3.03
N LEU A 18 -8.14 11.95 -3.03
CA LEU A 18 -8.76 12.78 -4.07
C LEU A 18 -8.06 14.15 -4.22
N LEU A 19 -7.75 14.81 -3.10
CA LEU A 19 -7.08 16.12 -3.12
C LEU A 19 -5.65 16.01 -3.63
N ASP A 20 -4.89 15.01 -3.19
CA ASP A 20 -3.53 14.77 -3.69
C ASP A 20 -3.52 14.53 -5.21
N ILE A 21 -4.52 13.79 -5.73
CA ILE A 21 -4.65 13.50 -7.16
C ILE A 21 -4.89 14.78 -7.95
N VAL A 22 -5.86 15.60 -7.52
CA VAL A 22 -6.18 16.84 -8.21
C VAL A 22 -5.02 17.82 -8.13
N ASP A 23 -4.44 18.02 -6.96
CA ASP A 23 -3.31 18.95 -6.75
C ASP A 23 -2.06 18.52 -7.53
N GLY A 24 -1.73 17.23 -7.53
CA GLY A 24 -0.54 16.71 -8.19
C GLY A 24 -0.65 16.67 -9.72
N LEU A 25 -1.85 16.48 -10.28
CA LEU A 25 -2.05 16.43 -11.74
C LEU A 25 -2.36 17.81 -12.37
N SER A 26 -2.96 18.74 -11.61
CA SER A 26 -3.33 20.07 -12.12
C SER A 26 -2.16 20.87 -12.72
N PRO A 27 -0.91 20.77 -12.25
CA PRO A 27 0.21 21.43 -12.93
C PRO A 27 0.50 20.90 -14.34
N LEU A 28 0.18 19.63 -14.61
CA LEU A 28 0.44 18.98 -15.90
C LEU A 28 -0.67 19.19 -16.90
N GLY A 29 -1.93 19.14 -16.45
CA GLY A 29 -3.08 19.16 -17.33
C GLY A 29 -4.40 19.36 -16.59
N GLU A 30 -5.49 18.89 -17.20
CA GLU A 30 -6.81 18.87 -16.60
C GLU A 30 -7.11 17.48 -16.06
N PRO A 31 -7.22 17.29 -14.72
CA PRO A 31 -7.64 16.02 -14.17
C PRO A 31 -9.09 15.71 -14.56
N LEU A 32 -9.35 14.50 -15.05
CA LEU A 32 -10.68 13.96 -15.34
C LEU A 32 -10.92 12.77 -14.44
N LEU A 33 -11.81 12.88 -13.47
CA LEU A 33 -12.06 11.82 -12.51
C LEU A 33 -13.09 10.82 -13.03
N ALA A 34 -12.65 9.61 -13.30
CA ALA A 34 -13.47 8.49 -13.71
C ALA A 34 -13.87 7.66 -12.49
N LEU A 35 -15.06 7.92 -11.93
CA LEU A 35 -15.52 7.29 -10.70
C LEU A 35 -16.01 5.86 -10.97
N TRP A 36 -15.36 4.88 -10.36
CA TRP A 36 -15.86 3.52 -10.34
C TRP A 36 -17.05 3.41 -9.38
N PRO A 37 -18.18 2.77 -9.74
CA PRO A 37 -19.35 2.67 -8.88
C PRO A 37 -19.05 1.95 -7.55
N GLY A 38 -19.41 2.56 -6.44
CA GLY A 38 -19.25 2.00 -5.10
C GLY A 38 -19.39 3.04 -3.99
N ASP A 39 -19.64 2.58 -2.76
CA ASP A 39 -19.91 3.45 -1.61
C ASP A 39 -18.84 4.54 -1.40
N HIS A 40 -17.57 4.16 -1.53
CA HIS A 40 -16.46 5.10 -1.36
C HIS A 40 -16.45 6.24 -2.38
N THR A 41 -16.63 5.93 -3.65
CA THR A 41 -16.66 6.93 -4.72
C THR A 41 -17.95 7.75 -4.71
N ASP A 42 -19.06 7.15 -4.27
CA ASP A 42 -20.34 7.87 -4.09
C ASP A 42 -20.25 8.90 -2.94
N GLU A 43 -19.54 8.58 -1.85
CA GLU A 43 -19.23 9.52 -0.78
C GLU A 43 -18.32 10.68 -1.25
N LEU A 44 -17.37 10.41 -2.13
CA LEU A 44 -16.44 11.42 -2.65
C LEU A 44 -17.01 12.24 -3.81
N ALA A 45 -18.04 11.75 -4.50
CA ALA A 45 -18.55 12.36 -5.72
C ALA A 45 -18.92 13.85 -5.59
N PRO A 46 -19.60 14.31 -4.52
CA PRO A 46 -19.92 15.72 -4.38
C PRO A 46 -18.66 16.62 -4.35
N LEU A 47 -17.62 16.20 -3.63
CA LEU A 47 -16.37 16.93 -3.57
C LEU A 47 -15.62 16.85 -4.89
N ALA A 48 -15.62 15.69 -5.55
CA ALA A 48 -14.98 15.50 -6.85
C ALA A 48 -15.59 16.43 -7.91
N GLU A 49 -16.92 16.56 -7.95
CA GLU A 49 -17.66 17.43 -8.87
C GLU A 49 -17.42 18.94 -8.63
N GLU A 50 -17.05 19.32 -7.41
CA GLU A 50 -16.63 20.70 -7.09
C GLU A 50 -15.19 21.00 -7.56
N LEU A 51 -14.33 19.98 -7.62
CA LEU A 51 -12.91 20.15 -7.91
C LEU A 51 -12.57 20.08 -9.38
N THR A 52 -13.24 19.19 -10.14
CA THR A 52 -12.91 18.96 -11.55
C THR A 52 -14.04 18.22 -12.27
N THR A 53 -13.83 17.95 -13.58
CA THR A 53 -14.77 17.15 -14.38
C THR A 53 -14.83 15.71 -13.90
N VAL A 54 -16.05 15.18 -13.77
CA VAL A 54 -16.32 13.82 -13.30
C VAL A 54 -17.06 13.02 -14.37
N VAL A 55 -16.61 11.78 -14.60
CA VAL A 55 -17.30 10.78 -15.43
C VAL A 55 -17.60 9.56 -14.57
N ARG A 56 -18.87 9.14 -14.51
CA ARG A 56 -19.26 7.90 -13.84
C ARG A 56 -19.08 6.71 -14.77
N LEU A 57 -18.28 5.73 -14.35
CA LEU A 57 -18.04 4.52 -15.14
C LEU A 57 -19.20 3.52 -14.95
N ASP A 58 -19.29 2.57 -15.88
CA ASP A 58 -20.20 1.44 -15.80
C ASP A 58 -19.43 0.18 -15.40
N ALA A 59 -19.82 -0.43 -14.28
CA ALA A 59 -19.15 -1.62 -13.75
C ALA A 59 -19.37 -2.87 -14.60
N THR A 60 -20.37 -2.86 -15.48
CA THR A 60 -20.79 -4.01 -16.29
C THR A 60 -20.48 -3.85 -17.76
N ASP A 61 -20.23 -2.61 -18.23
CA ASP A 61 -19.94 -2.29 -19.63
C ASP A 61 -18.70 -1.38 -19.74
N HIS A 62 -17.54 -1.99 -19.96
CA HIS A 62 -16.28 -1.27 -20.12
C HIS A 62 -16.19 -0.55 -21.47
N ASP A 63 -16.96 -0.97 -22.49
CA ASP A 63 -17.03 -0.27 -23.76
C ASP A 63 -17.81 1.05 -23.61
N GLU A 64 -18.89 1.04 -22.83
CA GLU A 64 -19.61 2.26 -22.45
C GLU A 64 -18.73 3.19 -21.62
N SER A 65 -17.99 2.64 -20.65
CA SER A 65 -17.03 3.41 -19.83
C SER A 65 -15.99 4.10 -20.71
N ALA A 66 -15.41 3.38 -21.68
CA ALA A 66 -14.45 3.93 -22.63
C ALA A 66 -15.09 5.02 -23.52
N ARG A 67 -16.32 4.82 -24.00
CA ARG A 67 -17.04 5.84 -24.83
C ARG A 67 -17.31 7.12 -24.03
N ARG A 68 -17.71 7.01 -22.75
CA ARG A 68 -17.91 8.17 -21.88
C ARG A 68 -16.62 8.97 -21.69
N LEU A 69 -15.50 8.29 -21.47
CA LEU A 69 -14.20 8.95 -21.33
C LEU A 69 -13.72 9.55 -22.66
N ALA A 70 -13.91 8.85 -23.79
CA ALA A 70 -13.55 9.33 -25.12
C ALA A 70 -14.18 10.68 -25.47
N ALA A 71 -15.40 10.97 -24.95
CA ALA A 71 -16.08 12.26 -25.16
C ALA A 71 -15.28 13.46 -24.59
N HIS A 72 -14.34 13.21 -23.68
CA HIS A 72 -13.46 14.23 -23.08
C HIS A 72 -12.05 14.24 -23.68
N SER A 73 -11.79 13.37 -24.69
CA SER A 73 -10.50 13.28 -25.40
C SER A 73 -9.29 13.18 -24.46
N PRO A 74 -9.23 12.20 -23.53
CA PRO A 74 -8.09 12.10 -22.62
C PRO A 74 -6.80 11.78 -23.37
N ASP A 75 -5.71 12.46 -22.97
CA ASP A 75 -4.35 12.24 -23.49
C ASP A 75 -3.60 11.16 -22.68
N ALA A 76 -4.03 10.92 -21.46
CA ALA A 76 -3.43 9.95 -20.54
C ALA A 76 -4.49 9.33 -19.60
N ILE A 77 -4.17 8.14 -19.08
CA ILE A 77 -4.99 7.48 -18.06
C ILE A 77 -4.10 6.88 -16.97
N VAL A 78 -4.56 6.95 -15.73
CA VAL A 78 -3.85 6.41 -14.56
C VAL A 78 -4.84 5.93 -13.50
N THR A 79 -4.40 5.03 -12.62
CA THR A 79 -5.08 4.73 -11.36
C THR A 79 -4.07 4.59 -10.23
N PHE A 80 -4.50 4.94 -9.03
CA PHE A 80 -3.76 4.77 -7.78
C PHE A 80 -4.34 3.62 -6.94
N SER A 81 -5.33 2.91 -7.49
CA SER A 81 -6.05 1.82 -6.84
C SER A 81 -5.66 0.46 -7.40
N GLU A 82 -5.20 -0.46 -6.53
CA GLU A 82 -4.89 -1.85 -6.90
C GLU A 82 -6.09 -2.56 -7.53
N SER A 83 -7.27 -2.34 -6.96
CA SER A 83 -8.51 -2.97 -7.41
C SER A 83 -8.95 -2.50 -8.80
N ARG A 84 -8.45 -1.36 -9.28
CA ARG A 84 -8.85 -0.74 -10.57
C ARG A 84 -7.83 -0.94 -11.69
N LEU A 85 -6.72 -1.61 -11.46
CA LEU A 85 -5.72 -1.87 -12.49
C LEU A 85 -6.30 -2.54 -13.74
N SER A 86 -7.13 -3.58 -13.59
CA SER A 86 -7.69 -4.31 -14.74
C SER A 86 -8.59 -3.45 -15.60
N VAL A 87 -9.58 -2.77 -14.99
CA VAL A 87 -10.50 -1.92 -15.75
C VAL A 87 -9.77 -0.73 -16.37
N THR A 88 -8.77 -0.17 -15.70
CA THR A 88 -7.94 0.90 -16.26
C THR A 88 -7.19 0.43 -17.50
N ALA A 89 -6.57 -0.75 -17.46
CA ALA A 89 -5.87 -1.33 -18.60
C ALA A 89 -6.81 -1.59 -19.79
N GLU A 90 -7.98 -2.15 -19.53
CA GLU A 90 -8.97 -2.41 -20.57
C GLU A 90 -9.51 -1.14 -21.22
N ILE A 91 -9.77 -0.08 -20.44
CA ILE A 91 -10.18 1.22 -20.95
C ILE A 91 -9.03 1.87 -21.71
N ALA A 92 -7.80 1.83 -21.21
CA ALA A 92 -6.62 2.36 -21.87
C ALA A 92 -6.40 1.73 -23.24
N GLU A 93 -6.52 0.39 -23.36
CA GLU A 93 -6.39 -0.34 -24.61
C GLU A 93 -7.46 0.12 -25.64
N ARG A 94 -8.73 0.28 -25.23
CA ARG A 94 -9.82 0.76 -26.08
C ARG A 94 -9.63 2.19 -26.57
N LEU A 95 -9.03 3.03 -25.73
CA LEU A 95 -8.75 4.44 -26.05
C LEU A 95 -7.41 4.63 -26.79
N GLY A 96 -6.57 3.57 -26.88
CA GLY A 96 -5.23 3.67 -27.45
C GLY A 96 -4.26 4.48 -26.60
N LEU A 97 -4.51 4.58 -25.28
CA LEU A 97 -3.68 5.33 -24.34
C LEU A 97 -2.56 4.47 -23.76
N PRO A 98 -1.36 5.06 -23.51
CA PRO A 98 -0.27 4.35 -22.84
C PRO A 98 -0.64 3.94 -21.42
N TYR A 99 -0.56 2.64 -21.14
CA TYR A 99 -0.74 2.06 -19.81
C TYR A 99 -0.17 0.63 -19.79
N HIS A 100 -0.23 -0.08 -18.65
CA HIS A 100 0.01 -1.51 -18.60
C HIS A 100 -0.96 -2.25 -19.52
N SER A 101 -0.48 -3.24 -20.29
CA SER A 101 -1.38 -4.09 -21.06
C SER A 101 -2.28 -4.94 -20.14
N PRO A 102 -3.49 -5.34 -20.57
CA PRO A 102 -4.34 -6.25 -19.81
C PRO A 102 -3.59 -7.53 -19.38
N ALA A 103 -2.75 -8.10 -20.27
CA ALA A 103 -1.94 -9.29 -19.95
C ALA A 103 -0.89 -9.00 -18.85
N THR A 104 -0.25 -7.84 -18.87
CA THR A 104 0.66 -7.41 -17.80
C THR A 104 -0.08 -7.24 -16.49
N VAL A 105 -1.28 -6.64 -16.50
CA VAL A 105 -2.09 -6.46 -15.28
C VAL A 105 -2.54 -7.79 -14.68
N GLU A 106 -2.85 -8.80 -15.48
CA GLU A 106 -3.11 -10.16 -14.97
C GLU A 106 -1.92 -10.69 -14.17
N LEU A 107 -0.70 -10.51 -14.67
CA LEU A 107 0.52 -10.91 -13.94
C LEU A 107 0.75 -10.09 -12.66
N LEU A 108 0.41 -8.81 -12.67
CA LEU A 108 0.59 -7.94 -11.52
C LEU A 108 -0.41 -8.27 -10.39
N ARG A 109 -1.63 -8.68 -10.73
CA ARG A 109 -2.69 -8.96 -9.77
C ARG A 109 -2.72 -10.39 -9.24
N ASP A 110 -2.31 -11.36 -10.05
CA ASP A 110 -2.23 -12.78 -9.65
C ASP A 110 -0.81 -13.11 -9.17
N LYS A 111 -0.63 -13.23 -7.86
CA LYS A 111 0.66 -13.49 -7.22
C LYS A 111 1.31 -14.80 -7.70
N TYR A 112 0.51 -15.83 -7.99
CA TYR A 112 1.04 -17.09 -8.53
C TYR A 112 1.48 -16.95 -9.99
N ALA A 113 0.68 -16.28 -10.83
CA ALA A 113 1.05 -15.99 -12.22
C ALA A 113 2.31 -15.12 -12.29
N GLN A 114 2.41 -14.11 -11.41
CA GLN A 114 3.60 -13.25 -11.28
C GLN A 114 4.84 -14.08 -10.92
N ARG A 115 4.79 -14.92 -9.88
CA ARG A 115 5.88 -15.82 -9.47
C ARG A 115 6.31 -16.75 -10.59
N ARG A 116 5.33 -17.35 -11.28
CA ARG A 116 5.60 -18.24 -12.40
C ARG A 116 6.35 -17.51 -13.52
N ARG A 117 5.89 -16.32 -13.92
CA ARG A 117 6.52 -15.51 -14.97
C ARG A 117 7.93 -15.09 -14.58
N LEU A 118 8.16 -14.62 -13.35
CA LEU A 118 9.47 -14.23 -12.85
C LEU A 118 10.44 -15.41 -12.91
N ARG A 119 10.02 -16.61 -12.53
CA ARG A 119 10.82 -17.84 -12.59
C ARG A 119 11.10 -18.28 -14.02
N GLU A 120 10.11 -18.28 -14.90
CA GLU A 120 10.25 -18.64 -16.32
C GLU A 120 11.26 -17.73 -17.05
N ARG A 121 11.34 -16.47 -16.64
CA ARG A 121 12.27 -15.48 -17.19
C ARG A 121 13.59 -15.38 -16.43
N GLY A 122 13.79 -16.19 -15.39
CA GLY A 122 15.02 -16.20 -14.59
C GLY A 122 15.24 -14.97 -13.70
N ALA A 123 14.19 -14.16 -13.46
CA ALA A 123 14.27 -12.96 -12.61
C ALA A 123 14.12 -13.28 -11.12
N ASP A 124 13.50 -14.42 -10.76
CA ASP A 124 13.39 -14.91 -9.39
C ASP A 124 13.25 -16.45 -9.38
N SER A 125 13.46 -17.06 -8.21
CA SER A 125 13.42 -18.53 -8.03
C SER A 125 12.54 -18.97 -6.88
N VAL A 126 11.72 -18.10 -6.29
CA VAL A 126 10.81 -18.43 -5.18
C VAL A 126 9.83 -19.52 -5.61
N ARG A 127 9.79 -20.61 -4.83
CA ARG A 127 8.83 -21.70 -5.05
C ARG A 127 7.43 -21.23 -4.64
N SER A 128 6.45 -21.50 -5.49
CA SER A 128 5.07 -21.12 -5.23
C SER A 128 4.11 -22.09 -5.90
N VAL A 129 2.95 -22.34 -5.25
CA VAL A 129 1.87 -23.16 -5.77
C VAL A 129 0.53 -22.53 -5.42
N ALA A 130 -0.39 -22.45 -6.38
CA ALA A 130 -1.76 -22.02 -6.13
C ALA A 130 -2.54 -23.11 -5.40
N VAL A 131 -3.32 -22.71 -4.40
CA VAL A 131 -4.22 -23.59 -3.61
C VAL A 131 -5.65 -23.08 -3.83
N ARG A 132 -6.42 -23.80 -4.63
CA ARG A 132 -7.79 -23.41 -4.99
C ARG A 132 -8.85 -24.22 -4.24
N ARG A 133 -8.46 -25.36 -3.69
CA ARG A 133 -9.31 -26.28 -2.94
C ARG A 133 -8.49 -26.88 -1.80
N PRO A 134 -9.11 -27.29 -0.68
CA PRO A 134 -8.40 -27.93 0.42
C PRO A 134 -7.57 -29.15 -0.01
N GLU A 135 -8.03 -29.90 -1.01
CA GLU A 135 -7.34 -31.09 -1.54
C GLU A 135 -5.99 -30.75 -2.20
N ASP A 136 -5.80 -29.51 -2.65
CA ASP A 136 -4.54 -29.06 -3.28
C ASP A 136 -3.40 -28.94 -2.25
N TRP A 137 -3.72 -28.87 -0.94
CA TRP A 137 -2.77 -28.57 0.14
C TRP A 137 -1.57 -29.51 0.19
N ALA A 138 -1.82 -30.83 0.18
CA ALA A 138 -0.73 -31.80 0.30
C ALA A 138 0.29 -31.70 -0.84
N GLY A 139 -0.20 -31.49 -2.08
CA GLY A 139 0.64 -31.26 -3.25
C GLY A 139 1.42 -29.94 -3.18
N ALA A 140 0.77 -28.88 -2.75
CA ALA A 140 1.39 -27.57 -2.58
C ALA A 140 2.50 -27.60 -1.51
N LEU A 141 2.22 -28.23 -0.37
CA LEU A 141 3.19 -28.40 0.70
C LEU A 141 4.41 -29.22 0.26
N ALA A 142 4.18 -30.32 -0.49
CA ALA A 142 5.27 -31.15 -1.00
C ALA A 142 6.18 -30.37 -1.97
N ALA A 143 5.62 -29.45 -2.76
CA ALA A 143 6.36 -28.65 -3.74
C ALA A 143 7.09 -27.46 -3.12
N VAL A 144 6.50 -26.80 -2.11
CA VAL A 144 7.06 -25.58 -1.48
C VAL A 144 7.92 -25.92 -0.26
N GLY A 145 7.44 -26.80 0.63
CA GLY A 145 8.07 -27.10 1.91
C GLY A 145 7.71 -26.10 3.01
N LEU A 146 8.25 -26.32 4.23
CA LEU A 146 8.08 -25.46 5.38
C LEU A 146 9.44 -24.86 5.82
N PRO A 147 9.44 -23.67 6.43
CA PRO A 147 8.30 -22.77 6.60
C PRO A 147 7.85 -22.15 5.28
N ALA A 148 6.57 -21.76 5.19
CA ALA A 148 5.96 -21.18 4.01
C ALA A 148 5.05 -20.01 4.35
N VAL A 149 4.70 -19.19 3.34
CA VAL A 149 3.71 -18.12 3.46
C VAL A 149 2.47 -18.53 2.69
N LEU A 150 1.32 -18.52 3.38
CA LEU A 150 0.00 -18.71 2.78
C LEU A 150 -0.71 -17.36 2.73
N LYS A 151 -1.18 -16.95 1.55
CA LYS A 151 -1.86 -15.66 1.35
C LYS A 151 -2.87 -15.75 0.21
N PRO A 152 -3.85 -14.82 0.13
CA PRO A 152 -4.74 -14.71 -1.03
C PRO A 152 -3.95 -14.50 -2.33
N LEU A 153 -4.47 -15.09 -3.41
CA LEU A 153 -3.89 -14.96 -4.74
C LEU A 153 -3.92 -13.50 -5.22
N CYS A 154 -4.99 -12.78 -4.90
CA CYS A 154 -5.18 -11.35 -5.17
C CYS A 154 -5.45 -10.58 -3.88
N GLY A 155 -4.99 -9.34 -3.80
CA GLY A 155 -5.22 -8.45 -2.64
C GLY A 155 -3.97 -7.72 -2.20
N GLU A 156 -4.14 -6.80 -1.25
CA GLU A 156 -3.13 -5.87 -0.73
C GLU A 156 -3.19 -5.77 0.80
N GLY A 157 -2.25 -5.02 1.42
CA GLY A 157 -2.26 -4.72 2.85
C GLY A 157 -2.03 -5.91 3.77
N SER A 158 -1.29 -6.93 3.32
CA SER A 158 -1.01 -8.17 4.08
C SER A 158 -2.26 -8.91 4.56
N ARG A 159 -3.42 -8.63 3.93
CA ARG A 159 -4.70 -9.27 4.28
C ARG A 159 -4.59 -10.79 4.17
N SER A 160 -5.00 -11.49 5.23
CA SER A 160 -4.99 -12.95 5.32
C SER A 160 -3.63 -13.59 4.95
N THR A 161 -2.52 -12.91 5.29
CA THR A 161 -1.16 -13.44 5.06
C THR A 161 -0.66 -14.13 6.32
N HIS A 162 -0.31 -15.40 6.22
CA HIS A 162 0.03 -16.25 7.36
C HIS A 162 1.37 -16.98 7.15
N LEU A 163 2.17 -17.04 8.22
CA LEU A 163 3.33 -17.92 8.30
C LEU A 163 2.87 -19.33 8.66
N ILE A 164 3.28 -20.30 7.87
CA ILE A 164 2.98 -21.71 8.09
C ILE A 164 4.28 -22.43 8.46
N GLU A 165 4.31 -22.96 9.67
CA GLU A 165 5.42 -23.73 10.20
C GLU A 165 5.03 -25.18 10.48
N ASP A 166 3.72 -25.48 10.49
CA ASP A 166 3.14 -26.78 10.75
C ASP A 166 2.12 -27.18 9.67
N ALA A 167 2.20 -28.41 9.20
CA ALA A 167 1.41 -28.91 8.08
C ALA A 167 -0.08 -29.07 8.41
N GLU A 168 -0.43 -29.55 9.61
CA GLU A 168 -1.82 -29.80 10.03
C GLU A 168 -2.52 -28.46 10.27
N ARG A 169 -1.84 -27.52 10.93
CA ARG A 169 -2.34 -26.16 11.13
C ARG A 169 -2.53 -25.44 9.80
N GLY A 170 -1.60 -25.64 8.84
CA GLY A 170 -1.73 -25.10 7.48
C GLY A 170 -2.95 -25.64 6.76
N ALA A 171 -3.22 -26.95 6.83
CA ALA A 171 -4.41 -27.57 6.25
C ALA A 171 -5.71 -26.98 6.81
N ALA A 172 -5.81 -26.88 8.13
CA ALA A 172 -6.98 -26.29 8.80
C ALA A 172 -7.21 -24.83 8.39
N LEU A 173 -6.13 -24.06 8.25
CA LEU A 173 -6.20 -22.67 7.82
C LEU A 173 -6.64 -22.52 6.36
N VAL A 174 -6.17 -23.39 5.46
CA VAL A 174 -6.62 -23.41 4.05
C VAL A 174 -8.13 -23.67 3.99
N GLU A 175 -8.63 -24.66 4.74
CA GLU A 175 -10.07 -24.95 4.79
C GLU A 175 -10.86 -23.74 5.32
N GLN A 176 -10.39 -23.11 6.40
CA GLN A 176 -11.02 -21.92 6.97
C GLN A 176 -11.07 -20.75 5.98
N LEU A 177 -9.96 -20.47 5.29
CA LEU A 177 -9.85 -19.32 4.39
C LEU A 177 -10.63 -19.52 3.09
N LEU A 178 -10.72 -20.74 2.56
CA LEU A 178 -11.47 -21.02 1.32
C LEU A 178 -12.96 -21.23 1.55
N SER A 179 -13.36 -21.81 2.69
CA SER A 179 -14.75 -22.25 2.95
C SER A 179 -15.50 -21.31 3.91
N GLY A 180 -14.84 -20.36 4.55
CA GLY A 180 -15.45 -19.45 5.54
C GLY A 180 -16.39 -18.42 4.91
N PRO A 181 -17.28 -17.78 5.71
CA PRO A 181 -18.10 -16.66 5.26
C PRO A 181 -17.20 -15.51 4.75
N GLY A 182 -17.38 -15.12 3.47
CA GLY A 182 -16.50 -14.16 2.82
C GLY A 182 -15.12 -14.73 2.46
N GLY A 183 -15.04 -16.06 2.28
CA GLY A 183 -13.82 -16.79 1.98
C GLY A 183 -13.13 -16.35 0.68
N GLU A 184 -11.85 -16.64 0.62
CA GLU A 184 -11.03 -16.33 -0.54
C GLU A 184 -11.35 -17.31 -1.69
N ASN A 185 -11.35 -16.80 -2.91
CA ASN A 185 -11.57 -17.67 -4.09
C ASN A 185 -10.38 -18.61 -4.35
N SER A 186 -9.19 -18.19 -3.94
CA SER A 186 -7.95 -18.95 -4.13
C SER A 186 -6.82 -18.36 -3.29
N LEU A 187 -5.88 -19.23 -2.91
CA LEU A 187 -4.70 -18.90 -2.13
C LEU A 187 -3.44 -19.26 -2.93
N VAL A 188 -2.31 -18.71 -2.51
CA VAL A 188 -0.97 -19.13 -2.94
C VAL A 188 -0.16 -19.51 -1.71
N LEU A 189 0.52 -20.65 -1.80
CA LEU A 189 1.57 -21.07 -0.87
C LEU A 189 2.92 -20.75 -1.50
N GLU A 190 3.74 -19.97 -0.79
CA GLU A 190 5.06 -19.53 -1.24
C GLU A 190 6.13 -19.92 -0.22
N GLU A 191 7.33 -20.17 -0.71
CA GLU A 191 8.54 -20.31 0.10
C GLU A 191 8.70 -19.09 1.02
N TYR A 192 8.93 -19.35 2.32
CA TYR A 192 9.22 -18.27 3.25
C TYR A 192 10.65 -17.75 3.06
N LEU A 193 10.77 -16.51 2.64
CA LEU A 193 12.04 -15.82 2.50
C LEU A 193 12.55 -15.39 3.88
N ARG A 194 13.62 -16.03 4.35
CA ARG A 194 14.26 -15.65 5.62
C ARG A 194 15.04 -14.37 5.43
N GLY A 195 14.64 -13.33 6.16
CA GLY A 195 15.35 -12.07 6.19
C GLY A 195 16.67 -12.17 6.96
N ARG A 196 17.62 -11.29 6.61
CA ARG A 196 18.83 -11.06 7.38
C ARG A 196 18.56 -10.11 8.56
N ASP A 197 19.48 -10.04 9.50
CA ASP A 197 19.45 -9.02 10.54
C ASP A 197 19.68 -7.63 9.92
N CYS A 198 18.77 -6.70 10.19
CA CYS A 198 18.80 -5.32 9.76
C CYS A 198 18.81 -4.33 10.95
N GLY A 199 19.13 -4.80 12.15
CA GLY A 199 19.13 -4.00 13.38
C GLY A 199 17.73 -3.47 13.70
N PRO A 200 17.56 -2.16 13.94
CA PRO A 200 16.25 -1.58 14.28
C PRO A 200 15.28 -1.48 13.10
N TYR A 201 15.70 -1.84 11.89
CA TYR A 201 14.92 -1.74 10.66
C TYR A 201 14.32 -3.07 10.23
N GLY A 202 13.31 -3.02 9.38
CA GLY A 202 12.74 -4.20 8.76
C GLY A 202 13.70 -4.85 7.76
N ASP A 203 13.60 -6.16 7.64
CA ASP A 203 14.34 -6.97 6.67
C ASP A 203 13.70 -6.96 5.28
N HIS A 204 12.92 -5.94 4.97
CA HIS A 204 12.27 -5.73 3.67
C HIS A 204 12.28 -4.25 3.30
N ILE A 205 12.25 -4.01 2.01
CA ILE A 205 12.29 -2.68 1.41
C ILE A 205 11.29 -2.62 0.25
N SER A 206 11.05 -1.43 -0.28
CA SER A 206 10.46 -1.29 -1.60
C SER A 206 11.32 -0.42 -2.51
N VAL A 207 11.27 -0.74 -3.81
CA VAL A 207 11.85 0.07 -4.87
C VAL A 207 10.72 0.66 -5.68
N GLU A 208 10.73 1.98 -5.76
CA GLU A 208 9.74 2.75 -6.50
C GLU A 208 10.30 3.05 -7.90
N SER A 209 9.59 2.65 -8.93
CA SER A 209 10.07 2.78 -10.29
C SER A 209 9.04 3.40 -11.22
N ALA A 210 9.54 4.09 -12.24
CA ALA A 210 8.79 4.58 -13.37
C ALA A 210 9.27 3.87 -14.62
N VAL A 211 8.36 3.46 -15.50
CA VAL A 211 8.69 2.85 -16.79
C VAL A 211 8.03 3.66 -17.88
N THR A 212 8.81 4.11 -18.84
CA THR A 212 8.31 4.85 -20.02
C THR A 212 8.95 4.27 -21.27
N GLY A 213 8.11 3.76 -22.19
CA GLY A 213 8.60 3.11 -23.41
C GLY A 213 9.56 1.94 -23.17
N GLY A 214 9.33 1.15 -22.08
CA GLY A 214 10.19 0.03 -21.69
C GLY A 214 11.48 0.44 -20.96
N ARG A 215 11.76 1.74 -20.78
CA ARG A 215 12.91 2.22 -20.03
C ARG A 215 12.55 2.32 -18.55
N VAL A 216 13.25 1.57 -17.71
CA VAL A 216 13.07 1.57 -16.26
C VAL A 216 13.91 2.69 -15.62
N SER A 217 13.28 3.45 -14.73
CA SER A 217 13.91 4.48 -13.93
C SER A 217 13.47 4.32 -12.46
N HIS A 218 14.43 4.03 -11.58
CA HIS A 218 14.16 3.90 -10.15
C HIS A 218 14.31 5.26 -9.47
N TRP A 219 13.25 5.76 -8.87
CA TRP A 219 13.25 7.11 -8.29
C TRP A 219 13.38 7.11 -6.76
N ALA A 220 13.12 5.99 -6.08
CA ALA A 220 13.35 5.86 -4.64
C ALA A 220 13.56 4.40 -4.21
N VAL A 221 14.28 4.24 -3.09
CA VAL A 221 14.33 3.01 -2.30
C VAL A 221 13.83 3.34 -0.90
N THR A 222 12.72 2.70 -0.51
CA THR A 222 12.03 2.95 0.76
C THR A 222 12.32 1.80 1.72
N GLY A 223 12.88 2.12 2.89
CA GLY A 223 13.06 1.20 4.00
C GLY A 223 11.75 1.00 4.77
N LYS A 224 11.70 -0.05 5.54
CA LYS A 224 10.56 -0.40 6.39
C LYS A 224 11.00 -0.59 7.83
N PHE A 225 10.06 -0.50 8.77
CA PHE A 225 10.27 -0.92 10.15
C PHE A 225 9.99 -2.43 10.28
N PRO A 226 10.49 -3.09 11.36
CA PRO A 226 10.17 -4.50 11.61
C PRO A 226 8.66 -4.74 11.61
N LEU A 227 8.24 -5.82 10.97
CA LEU A 227 6.82 -6.18 10.91
C LEU A 227 6.27 -6.57 12.28
N GLU A 228 5.06 -6.15 12.57
CA GLU A 228 4.27 -6.74 13.65
C GLU A 228 3.69 -8.11 13.20
N PRO A 229 3.73 -9.13 14.06
CA PRO A 229 3.21 -10.45 13.70
C PRO A 229 1.75 -10.43 13.21
N PRO A 230 1.42 -11.28 12.20
CA PRO A 230 2.34 -12.13 11.45
C PRO A 230 3.10 -11.40 10.34
N PHE A 231 2.55 -10.37 9.68
CA PHE A 231 3.15 -9.60 8.59
C PHE A 231 2.57 -8.19 8.48
N ARG A 232 2.20 -7.56 9.61
CA ARG A 232 1.60 -6.22 9.58
C ARG A 232 2.67 -5.15 9.45
N GLU A 233 2.59 -4.34 8.42
CA GLU A 233 3.48 -3.19 8.26
C GLU A 233 3.20 -2.12 9.32
N VAL A 234 4.26 -1.51 9.82
CA VAL A 234 4.19 -0.46 10.85
C VAL A 234 4.95 0.79 10.46
N GLY A 235 5.33 0.92 9.20
CA GLY A 235 5.82 2.19 8.67
C GLY A 235 6.92 2.08 7.64
N HIS A 236 7.26 3.25 7.14
CA HIS A 236 8.14 3.49 5.99
C HIS A 236 9.15 4.57 6.33
N LEU A 237 10.33 4.49 5.76
CA LEU A 237 11.37 5.52 5.89
C LEU A 237 12.17 5.67 4.59
N ARG A 238 12.66 6.85 4.31
CA ARG A 238 13.47 7.13 3.13
C ARG A 238 14.58 8.13 3.48
N PRO A 239 15.81 7.90 2.99
CA PRO A 239 16.26 6.74 2.22
C PRO A 239 16.25 5.44 3.04
N ALA A 240 16.20 4.28 2.37
CA ALA A 240 16.41 3.00 3.03
C ALA A 240 17.85 2.94 3.59
N PRO A 241 18.05 2.40 4.83
CA PRO A 241 19.38 2.28 5.45
C PRO A 241 20.18 1.12 4.85
N LEU A 242 20.58 1.24 3.60
CA LEU A 242 21.31 0.24 2.82
C LEU A 242 22.71 0.73 2.46
N ALA A 243 23.66 -0.18 2.43
CA ALA A 243 24.94 0.07 1.76
C ALA A 243 24.73 0.22 0.24
N GLU A 244 25.58 1.00 -0.42
CA GLU A 244 25.45 1.27 -1.87
C GLU A 244 25.41 -0.02 -2.71
N ALA A 245 26.21 -1.03 -2.36
CA ALA A 245 26.22 -2.31 -3.06
C ALA A 245 24.88 -3.07 -2.91
N GLU A 246 24.23 -3.00 -1.74
CA GLU A 246 22.92 -3.62 -1.50
C GLU A 246 21.83 -2.88 -2.26
N ARG A 247 21.91 -1.54 -2.27
CA ARG A 247 21.02 -0.70 -3.06
C ARG A 247 21.13 -1.05 -4.55
N ALA A 248 22.33 -1.10 -5.09
CA ALA A 248 22.57 -1.45 -6.50
C ALA A 248 22.00 -2.84 -6.83
N ALA A 249 22.26 -3.85 -5.99
CA ALA A 249 21.72 -5.20 -6.18
C ALA A 249 20.17 -5.20 -6.15
N ALA A 250 19.54 -4.42 -5.27
CA ALA A 250 18.09 -4.29 -5.24
C ALA A 250 17.51 -3.69 -6.54
N LEU A 251 18.16 -2.64 -7.07
CA LEU A 251 17.75 -2.01 -8.33
C LEU A 251 17.90 -2.96 -9.53
N GLU A 252 18.97 -3.76 -9.58
CA GLU A 252 19.18 -4.77 -10.62
C GLU A 252 18.10 -5.85 -10.60
N VAL A 253 17.77 -6.39 -9.42
CA VAL A 253 16.72 -7.39 -9.25
C VAL A 253 15.37 -6.83 -9.70
N VAL A 254 15.05 -5.59 -9.33
CA VAL A 254 13.79 -4.95 -9.74
C VAL A 254 13.76 -4.69 -11.25
N THR A 255 14.84 -4.18 -11.85
CA THR A 255 14.92 -4.00 -13.30
C THR A 255 14.64 -5.30 -14.04
N ALA A 256 15.27 -6.40 -13.62
CA ALA A 256 15.05 -7.73 -14.23
C ALA A 256 13.59 -8.19 -14.08
N ALA A 257 12.97 -7.93 -12.92
CA ALA A 257 11.59 -8.29 -12.67
C ALA A 257 10.59 -7.51 -13.55
N LEU A 258 10.79 -6.18 -13.68
CA LEU A 258 9.91 -5.34 -14.50
C LEU A 258 9.97 -5.74 -15.98
N HIS A 259 11.15 -6.06 -16.49
CA HIS A 259 11.31 -6.60 -17.84
C HIS A 259 10.67 -7.99 -18.00
N ALA A 260 10.82 -8.87 -17.00
CA ALA A 260 10.23 -10.21 -17.03
C ALA A 260 8.70 -10.19 -17.05
N LEU A 261 8.09 -9.16 -16.47
CA LEU A 261 6.65 -8.95 -16.43
C LEU A 261 6.12 -8.12 -17.62
N ASP A 262 6.98 -7.83 -18.60
CA ASP A 262 6.64 -7.07 -19.80
C ASP A 262 6.02 -5.67 -19.48
N ILE A 263 6.53 -5.01 -18.42
CA ILE A 263 6.07 -3.67 -18.03
C ILE A 263 6.74 -2.65 -18.96
N THR A 264 5.94 -1.93 -19.73
CA THR A 264 6.44 -0.95 -20.71
C THR A 264 6.11 0.49 -20.36
N THR A 265 5.04 0.73 -19.60
CA THR A 265 4.60 2.08 -19.18
C THR A 265 3.88 1.99 -17.86
N GLY A 266 4.21 2.85 -16.91
CA GLY A 266 3.53 2.99 -15.62
C GLY A 266 4.46 3.20 -14.44
N ILE A 267 3.87 3.44 -13.30
CA ILE A 267 4.56 3.47 -11.99
C ILE A 267 4.46 2.07 -11.37
N THR A 268 5.53 1.63 -10.73
CA THR A 268 5.55 0.35 -10.00
C THR A 268 6.12 0.51 -8.60
N HIS A 269 5.59 -0.28 -7.69
CA HIS A 269 6.04 -0.47 -6.32
C HIS A 269 6.46 -1.93 -6.15
N THR A 270 7.76 -2.19 -6.04
CA THR A 270 8.29 -3.54 -5.92
C THR A 270 8.82 -3.79 -4.53
N GLU A 271 8.25 -4.77 -3.84
CA GLU A 271 8.68 -5.17 -2.50
C GLU A 271 9.75 -6.25 -2.57
N LEU A 272 10.78 -6.10 -1.76
CA LEU A 272 11.93 -7.00 -1.68
C LEU A 272 12.19 -7.43 -0.24
N LYS A 273 12.52 -8.70 -0.06
CA LYS A 273 13.10 -9.24 1.18
C LYS A 273 14.61 -9.15 1.11
N LEU A 274 15.23 -8.62 2.15
CA LEU A 274 16.70 -8.59 2.31
C LEU A 274 17.14 -9.91 2.95
N THR A 275 17.66 -10.83 2.15
CA THR A 275 18.14 -12.13 2.63
C THR A 275 19.67 -12.17 2.74
N ALA A 276 20.21 -13.21 3.35
CA ALA A 276 21.66 -13.41 3.42
C ALA A 276 22.32 -13.56 2.03
N ASP A 277 21.55 -14.06 1.04
CA ASP A 277 21.99 -14.27 -0.34
C ASP A 277 21.68 -13.08 -1.27
N GLY A 278 21.24 -11.95 -0.71
CA GLY A 278 20.87 -10.75 -1.44
C GLY A 278 19.36 -10.48 -1.45
N PRO A 279 18.92 -9.43 -2.17
CA PRO A 279 17.51 -9.06 -2.24
C PRO A 279 16.68 -10.06 -3.06
N ARG A 280 15.48 -10.41 -2.57
CA ARG A 280 14.56 -11.34 -3.22
C ARG A 280 13.19 -10.68 -3.35
N ILE A 281 12.52 -10.87 -4.46
CA ILE A 281 11.22 -10.27 -4.75
C ILE A 281 10.15 -10.84 -3.82
N ILE A 282 9.38 -9.96 -3.13
CA ILE A 282 8.14 -10.31 -2.45
C ILE A 282 6.98 -10.17 -3.41
N GLU A 283 6.86 -9.00 -4.07
CA GLU A 283 5.75 -8.69 -4.98
C GLU A 283 6.07 -7.46 -5.84
N VAL A 284 5.54 -7.43 -7.06
CA VAL A 284 5.54 -6.26 -7.95
C VAL A 284 4.13 -5.75 -8.09
N ASN A 285 3.88 -4.51 -7.70
CA ASN A 285 2.60 -3.83 -7.80
C ASN A 285 2.64 -2.79 -8.93
N GLY A 286 1.64 -2.77 -9.81
CA GLY A 286 1.58 -1.91 -11.01
C GLY A 286 1.02 -0.51 -10.76
N ARG A 287 1.26 0.02 -9.57
CA ARG A 287 0.78 1.34 -9.16
C ARG A 287 1.73 1.98 -8.15
N LEU A 288 1.45 3.25 -7.82
CA LEU A 288 2.17 3.94 -6.76
C LEU A 288 1.96 3.22 -5.41
N GLY A 289 3.03 3.02 -4.67
CA GLY A 289 2.97 2.44 -3.33
C GLY A 289 2.25 3.33 -2.33
N GLY A 290 1.67 2.73 -1.30
CA GLY A 290 1.13 3.45 -0.15
C GLY A 290 2.20 4.32 0.52
N PHE A 291 1.82 5.49 1.03
CA PHE A 291 2.71 6.47 1.67
C PHE A 291 3.81 7.09 0.78
N GLN A 292 3.93 6.70 -0.48
CA GLN A 292 4.90 7.30 -1.38
C GLN A 292 4.61 8.78 -1.68
N PRO A 293 3.34 9.23 -1.87
CA PRO A 293 3.02 10.65 -1.97
C PRO A 293 3.44 11.44 -0.72
N GLN A 294 3.15 10.91 0.47
CA GLN A 294 3.49 11.54 1.75
C GLN A 294 5.01 11.67 1.92
N LEU A 295 5.75 10.59 1.70
CA LEU A 295 7.21 10.60 1.80
C LEU A 295 7.86 11.53 0.76
N ALA A 296 7.29 11.64 -0.44
CA ALA A 296 7.77 12.57 -1.46
C ALA A 296 7.56 14.03 -1.02
N ARG A 297 6.39 14.37 -0.47
CA ARG A 297 6.13 15.71 0.08
C ARG A 297 7.04 16.07 1.24
N LEU A 298 7.26 15.12 2.19
CA LEU A 298 8.15 15.31 3.32
C LEU A 298 9.61 15.53 2.90
N SER A 299 10.06 14.92 1.81
CA SER A 299 11.39 15.15 1.26
C SER A 299 11.53 16.51 0.57
N GLY A 300 10.41 17.04 0.05
CA GLY A 300 10.37 18.33 -0.64
C GLY A 300 11.04 18.34 -2.02
N ASP A 301 11.38 17.19 -2.58
CA ASP A 301 12.11 17.10 -3.84
C ASP A 301 11.19 17.10 -5.05
N PHE A 302 10.03 16.43 -4.98
CA PHE A 302 9.05 16.29 -6.07
C PHE A 302 7.72 15.78 -5.54
N ASP A 303 6.69 15.82 -6.38
CA ASP A 303 5.40 15.20 -6.12
C ASP A 303 5.27 13.87 -6.87
N ALA A 304 4.94 12.78 -6.15
CA ALA A 304 4.85 11.44 -6.73
C ALA A 304 3.62 11.25 -7.63
N ILE A 305 2.55 12.03 -7.40
CA ILE A 305 1.35 12.03 -8.25
C ILE A 305 1.67 12.75 -9.57
N THR A 306 2.35 13.90 -9.51
CA THR A 306 2.87 14.60 -10.70
C THR A 306 3.78 13.67 -11.51
N LEU A 307 4.68 12.91 -10.85
CA LEU A 307 5.53 11.94 -11.53
C LEU A 307 4.68 10.87 -12.25
N ALA A 308 3.64 10.34 -11.61
CA ALA A 308 2.74 9.35 -12.23
C ALA A 308 2.01 9.94 -13.46
N GLY A 309 1.56 11.19 -13.38
CA GLY A 309 0.96 11.92 -14.51
C GLY A 309 1.92 12.10 -15.69
N ARG A 310 3.17 12.50 -15.41
CA ARG A 310 4.23 12.63 -16.44
C ARG A 310 4.49 11.29 -17.14
N VAL A 311 4.56 10.19 -16.39
CA VAL A 311 4.72 8.84 -16.97
C VAL A 311 3.52 8.46 -17.84
N ALA A 312 2.30 8.75 -17.40
CA ALA A 312 1.09 8.47 -18.15
C ALA A 312 1.02 9.29 -19.45
N LEU A 313 1.56 10.51 -19.46
CA LEU A 313 1.73 11.36 -20.66
C LEU A 313 2.89 10.91 -21.57
N GLY A 314 3.64 9.89 -21.17
CA GLY A 314 4.77 9.35 -21.95
C GLY A 314 6.06 10.16 -21.84
N GLU A 315 6.17 11.06 -20.85
CA GLU A 315 7.38 11.86 -20.65
C GLU A 315 8.57 11.01 -20.14
N ASP A 316 9.78 11.40 -20.52
CA ASP A 316 11.00 10.86 -19.92
C ASP A 316 11.16 11.43 -18.50
N VAL A 317 11.21 10.54 -17.53
CA VAL A 317 11.40 10.85 -16.10
C VAL A 317 12.68 10.24 -15.54
N SER A 318 13.62 9.92 -16.40
CA SER A 318 14.88 9.25 -16.02
C SER A 318 15.78 10.10 -15.13
N ASP A 319 15.55 11.40 -15.04
CA ASP A 319 16.24 12.36 -14.17
C ASP A 319 15.62 12.48 -12.78
N VAL A 320 14.41 11.98 -12.57
CA VAL A 320 13.72 12.10 -11.28
C VAL A 320 14.30 11.10 -10.27
N ARG A 321 14.72 11.63 -9.13
CA ARG A 321 15.20 10.85 -7.97
C ARG A 321 14.74 11.52 -6.70
N ALA A 322 14.35 10.73 -5.71
CA ALA A 322 14.15 11.22 -4.36
C ALA A 322 15.50 11.60 -3.75
N GLY A 323 15.55 12.76 -3.11
CA GLY A 323 16.75 13.23 -2.42
C GLY A 323 17.02 12.44 -1.13
N ASP A 324 18.30 12.29 -0.81
CA ASP A 324 18.77 11.58 0.39
C ASP A 324 19.32 12.59 1.44
N ARG A 325 18.94 13.87 1.34
CA ARG A 325 19.47 14.92 2.24
C ARG A 325 18.91 14.88 3.65
N ARG A 326 17.74 14.35 3.79
CA ARG A 326 17.04 14.16 5.07
C ARG A 326 16.41 12.79 5.10
N VAL A 327 16.22 12.26 6.30
CA VAL A 327 15.42 11.06 6.50
C VAL A 327 13.98 11.47 6.76
N VAL A 328 13.09 11.02 5.89
CA VAL A 328 11.64 11.19 6.03
C VAL A 328 11.01 9.87 6.45
N PHE A 329 9.98 9.91 7.27
CA PHE A 329 9.36 8.69 7.79
C PHE A 329 7.86 8.86 8.01
N ALA A 330 7.15 7.73 7.93
CA ALA A 330 5.79 7.55 8.39
C ALA A 330 5.75 6.30 9.28
N ARG A 331 5.47 6.45 10.57
CA ARG A 331 5.46 5.38 11.57
C ARG A 331 4.06 5.18 12.14
N ALA A 332 3.50 3.98 11.93
CA ALA A 332 2.20 3.63 12.47
C ALA A 332 2.25 3.30 13.97
N VAL A 333 1.19 3.62 14.67
CA VAL A 333 0.84 2.96 15.94
C VAL A 333 -0.17 1.86 15.58
N PRO A 334 0.19 0.57 15.66
CA PRO A 334 -0.66 -0.50 15.19
C PRO A 334 -1.92 -0.66 16.06
N ALA A 335 -3.05 -0.93 15.39
CA ALA A 335 -4.29 -1.27 16.07
C ALA A 335 -4.17 -2.67 16.72
N PRO A 336 -4.89 -2.92 17.85
CA PRO A 336 -4.93 -4.23 18.46
C PRO A 336 -5.43 -5.30 17.48
N PRO A 337 -4.82 -6.49 17.39
CA PRO A 337 -5.24 -7.54 16.44
C PRO A 337 -6.69 -8.01 16.61
N GLY A 338 -7.24 -7.92 17.83
CA GLY A 338 -8.63 -8.24 18.14
C GLY A 338 -9.62 -7.11 17.79
N GLY A 339 -9.17 -6.01 17.18
CA GLY A 339 -10.00 -4.86 16.89
C GLY A 339 -10.53 -4.18 18.16
N GLY A 340 -11.72 -3.64 18.06
CA GLY A 340 -12.43 -2.93 19.15
C GLY A 340 -13.12 -1.68 18.66
N THR A 341 -13.46 -0.79 19.59
CA THR A 341 -14.00 0.54 19.28
C THR A 341 -13.00 1.60 19.72
N TYR A 342 -12.58 2.46 18.80
CA TYR A 342 -11.71 3.59 19.13
C TYR A 342 -12.46 4.60 20.00
N ILE A 343 -11.88 4.98 21.14
CA ILE A 343 -12.47 5.93 22.08
C ILE A 343 -11.77 7.28 22.03
N GLY A 344 -10.45 7.31 21.92
CA GLY A 344 -9.68 8.56 21.86
C GLY A 344 -8.19 8.39 22.08
N VAL A 345 -7.50 9.51 21.97
CA VAL A 345 -6.03 9.62 22.10
C VAL A 345 -5.66 10.66 23.16
N ARG A 346 -4.53 10.42 23.84
CA ARG A 346 -3.86 11.40 24.72
C ARG A 346 -2.43 11.59 24.24
N GLY A 347 -1.82 12.73 24.59
CA GLY A 347 -0.44 13.06 24.26
C GLY A 347 -0.25 13.63 22.84
N LEU A 348 -1.33 13.91 22.10
CA LEU A 348 -1.24 14.39 20.71
C LEU A 348 -0.50 15.72 20.60
N ARG A 349 -0.75 16.68 21.52
CA ARG A 349 -0.07 17.97 21.53
C ARG A 349 1.42 17.84 21.83
N GLU A 350 1.75 17.00 22.78
CA GLU A 350 3.12 16.67 23.16
C GLU A 350 3.86 15.99 21.99
N ALA A 351 3.22 15.06 21.32
CA ALA A 351 3.77 14.38 20.14
C ALA A 351 4.05 15.37 19.01
N LEU A 352 3.12 16.26 18.69
CA LEU A 352 3.27 17.31 17.67
C LEU A 352 4.32 18.37 18.05
N SER A 353 4.72 18.48 19.33
CA SER A 353 5.77 19.40 19.76
C SER A 353 7.18 18.81 19.70
N VAL A 354 7.32 17.53 19.35
CA VAL A 354 8.63 16.88 19.19
C VAL A 354 9.28 17.37 17.90
N GLU A 355 10.47 17.93 17.99
CA GLU A 355 11.22 18.40 16.83
C GLU A 355 11.45 17.24 15.83
N GLY A 356 11.18 17.50 14.55
CA GLY A 356 11.25 16.51 13.49
C GLY A 356 9.93 15.77 13.20
N VAL A 357 8.89 16.01 14.01
CA VAL A 357 7.51 15.58 13.72
C VAL A 357 6.82 16.65 12.90
N GLU A 358 6.32 16.29 11.74
CA GLU A 358 5.56 17.18 10.84
C GLU A 358 4.06 17.01 11.04
N ASN A 359 3.61 15.76 11.31
CA ASN A 359 2.20 15.47 11.45
C ASN A 359 1.96 14.21 12.33
N VAL A 360 0.76 14.15 12.93
CA VAL A 360 0.21 12.95 13.57
C VAL A 360 -1.22 12.77 13.09
N VAL A 361 -1.42 11.81 12.19
CA VAL A 361 -2.73 11.52 11.58
C VAL A 361 -3.46 10.47 12.41
N ILE A 362 -4.69 10.77 12.82
CA ILE A 362 -5.59 9.83 13.50
C ILE A 362 -6.73 9.51 12.53
N PRO A 363 -6.74 8.32 11.88
CA PRO A 363 -7.75 8.00 10.86
C PRO A 363 -9.12 7.60 11.44
N HIS A 364 -9.31 7.73 12.74
CA HIS A 364 -10.51 7.28 13.45
C HIS A 364 -11.17 8.40 14.21
N SER A 365 -12.51 8.46 14.14
CA SER A 365 -13.33 9.24 15.05
C SER A 365 -13.72 8.41 16.27
N PRO A 366 -13.92 9.01 17.46
CA PRO A 366 -14.44 8.29 18.61
C PRO A 366 -15.74 7.55 18.26
N GLY A 367 -15.80 6.26 18.57
CA GLY A 367 -16.91 5.36 18.20
C GLY A 367 -16.62 4.51 16.95
N SER A 368 -15.60 4.80 16.16
CA SER A 368 -15.23 4.00 15.00
C SER A 368 -14.82 2.57 15.39
N ARG A 369 -15.28 1.59 14.62
CA ARG A 369 -14.85 0.19 14.76
C ARG A 369 -13.50 -0.02 14.10
N LEU A 370 -12.57 -0.60 14.85
CA LEU A 370 -11.28 -1.03 14.35
C LEU A 370 -11.40 -2.38 13.65
N ALA A 371 -10.67 -2.54 12.56
CA ALA A 371 -10.64 -3.79 11.80
C ALA A 371 -10.13 -4.96 12.66
N THR A 372 -10.67 -6.14 12.38
CA THR A 372 -10.24 -7.40 13.01
C THR A 372 -9.58 -8.29 11.97
N GLY A 373 -8.83 -9.29 12.44
CA GLY A 373 -8.19 -10.27 11.57
C GLY A 373 -6.75 -9.91 11.21
N VAL A 374 -6.20 -10.68 10.27
CA VAL A 374 -4.83 -10.52 9.80
C VAL A 374 -4.81 -9.53 8.64
N GLN A 375 -4.51 -8.30 8.96
CA GLN A 375 -4.28 -7.22 8.01
C GLN A 375 -3.52 -6.08 8.69
N THR A 376 -2.92 -5.20 7.91
CA THR A 376 -2.38 -3.94 8.41
C THR A 376 -3.54 -3.06 8.86
N GLY A 377 -3.42 -2.52 10.08
CA GLY A 377 -4.40 -1.60 10.66
C GLY A 377 -3.72 -0.78 11.75
N GLU A 378 -4.01 0.51 11.78
CA GLU A 378 -3.33 1.50 12.61
C GLU A 378 -4.31 2.33 13.44
N LEU A 379 -3.83 2.83 14.58
CA LEU A 379 -4.50 3.84 15.40
C LEU A 379 -4.09 5.26 15.02
N ALA A 380 -2.85 5.41 14.56
CA ALA A 380 -2.27 6.68 14.13
C ALA A 380 -1.10 6.46 13.19
N TRP A 381 -0.78 7.50 12.43
CA TRP A 381 0.48 7.65 11.72
C TRP A 381 1.23 8.88 12.23
N VAL A 382 2.51 8.71 12.52
CA VAL A 382 3.45 9.77 12.87
C VAL A 382 4.34 10.02 11.67
N GLU A 383 4.27 11.21 11.11
CA GLU A 383 5.02 11.62 9.93
C GLU A 383 6.08 12.65 10.32
N GLY A 384 7.27 12.54 9.75
CA GLY A 384 8.35 13.46 10.10
C GLY A 384 9.51 13.47 9.14
N SER A 385 10.40 14.46 9.37
CA SER A 385 11.60 14.70 8.58
C SER A 385 12.76 15.14 9.49
N VAL A 386 13.86 14.41 9.48
CA VAL A 386 15.01 14.59 10.36
C VAL A 386 16.33 14.52 9.60
N ALA A 387 17.45 14.81 10.28
CA ALA A 387 18.78 14.86 9.65
C ALA A 387 19.30 13.47 9.25
N ASP A 388 19.07 12.47 10.09
CA ASP A 388 19.64 11.12 9.94
C ASP A 388 18.75 10.05 10.60
N HIS A 389 19.10 8.78 10.39
CA HIS A 389 18.36 7.64 10.87
C HIS A 389 18.38 7.49 12.40
N ASP A 390 19.46 7.84 13.06
CA ASP A 390 19.56 7.74 14.54
C ASP A 390 18.65 8.77 15.20
N THR A 391 18.62 9.99 14.68
CA THR A 391 17.67 11.05 15.09
C THR A 391 16.24 10.59 14.86
N MET A 392 15.94 9.94 13.72
CA MET A 392 14.60 9.40 13.43
C MET A 392 14.15 8.40 14.51
N LEU A 393 15.00 7.46 14.87
CA LEU A 393 14.68 6.46 15.89
C LEU A 393 14.40 7.11 17.26
N GLN A 394 15.19 8.10 17.66
CA GLN A 394 14.98 8.86 18.89
C GLN A 394 13.66 9.65 18.89
N VAL A 395 13.34 10.31 17.77
CA VAL A 395 12.09 11.06 17.61
C VAL A 395 10.90 10.10 17.70
N ILE A 396 10.95 8.97 17.00
CA ILE A 396 9.90 7.95 17.05
C ILE A 396 9.71 7.41 18.47
N GLU A 397 10.78 7.02 19.15
CA GLU A 397 10.72 6.56 20.54
C GLU A 397 10.07 7.60 21.45
N ARG A 398 10.47 8.86 21.33
CA ARG A 398 9.91 9.97 22.11
C ARG A 398 8.42 10.15 21.86
N VAL A 399 7.99 10.16 20.59
CA VAL A 399 6.57 10.32 20.21
C VAL A 399 5.75 9.14 20.71
N LEU A 400 6.22 7.91 20.50
CA LEU A 400 5.52 6.70 20.93
C LEU A 400 5.41 6.62 22.48
N SER A 401 6.34 7.21 23.22
CA SER A 401 6.31 7.24 24.69
C SER A 401 5.24 8.18 25.27
N VAL A 402 4.80 9.20 24.52
CA VAL A 402 3.79 10.17 24.97
C VAL A 402 2.40 9.88 24.43
N LEU A 403 2.28 9.18 23.28
CA LEU A 403 1.00 8.81 22.72
C LEU A 403 0.38 7.61 23.43
N SER A 404 -0.90 7.75 23.79
CA SER A 404 -1.70 6.64 24.29
C SER A 404 -3.11 6.67 23.75
N PHE A 405 -3.64 5.50 23.36
CA PHE A 405 -4.94 5.32 22.75
C PHE A 405 -5.84 4.50 23.63
N THR A 406 -7.10 4.88 23.77
CA THR A 406 -8.09 4.08 24.47
C THR A 406 -8.94 3.35 23.45
N VAL A 407 -9.03 2.03 23.59
CA VAL A 407 -9.85 1.15 22.74
C VAL A 407 -10.76 0.32 23.63
N ALA A 408 -12.07 0.31 23.34
CA ALA A 408 -13.03 -0.56 24.02
C ALA A 408 -13.07 -1.92 23.32
N GLY A 409 -12.91 -3.00 24.08
CA GLY A 409 -13.08 -4.37 23.61
C GLY A 409 -14.55 -4.73 23.42
N PRO A 410 -14.83 -5.90 22.79
CA PRO A 410 -16.22 -6.37 22.59
C PRO A 410 -16.99 -6.60 23.89
N ASP A 411 -16.29 -6.86 24.97
CA ASP A 411 -16.80 -7.07 26.35
C ASP A 411 -17.00 -5.76 27.13
N GLY A 412 -16.78 -4.61 26.49
CA GLY A 412 -16.86 -3.29 27.11
C GLY A 412 -15.62 -2.94 27.97
N THR A 413 -14.60 -3.79 28.05
CA THR A 413 -13.35 -3.46 28.73
C THR A 413 -12.56 -2.42 27.95
N HIS A 414 -12.01 -1.41 28.64
CA HIS A 414 -11.15 -0.43 28.01
C HIS A 414 -9.67 -0.90 28.11
N ARG A 415 -8.97 -0.80 27.00
CA ARG A 415 -7.54 -1.06 26.91
C ARG A 415 -6.82 0.22 26.54
N VAL A 416 -5.68 0.46 27.17
CA VAL A 416 -4.76 1.53 26.74
C VAL A 416 -3.68 0.90 25.88
N VAL A 417 -3.58 1.37 24.65
CA VAL A 417 -2.51 1.00 23.69
C VAL A 417 -1.51 2.13 23.72
N THR A 418 -0.27 1.84 24.13
CA THR A 418 0.85 2.78 24.04
C THR A 418 1.71 2.43 22.83
N GLY A 419 2.30 3.45 22.20
CA GLY A 419 3.12 3.22 21.00
C GLY A 419 4.35 2.34 21.21
N SER A 420 4.76 2.10 22.48
CA SER A 420 6.02 1.43 22.85
C SER A 420 5.87 0.06 23.53
N ALA A 421 4.64 -0.45 23.76
CA ALA A 421 4.44 -1.72 24.49
C ALA A 421 3.19 -2.49 23.99
N PRO A 422 3.15 -3.84 24.12
CA PRO A 422 1.95 -4.62 23.88
C PRO A 422 0.82 -4.20 24.83
N ALA A 423 -0.44 -4.23 24.35
CA ALA A 423 -1.63 -3.77 25.06
C ALA A 423 -1.76 -4.42 26.47
N VAL A 424 -1.76 -3.60 27.53
CA VAL A 424 -1.99 -4.04 28.91
C VAL A 424 -3.45 -3.80 29.29
N PRO A 425 -4.18 -4.76 29.89
CA PRO A 425 -5.53 -4.56 30.37
C PRO A 425 -5.57 -3.57 31.57
N VAL A 426 -6.41 -2.54 31.48
CA VAL A 426 -6.65 -1.61 32.61
C VAL A 426 -7.96 -1.98 33.28
N ALA A 427 -7.94 -2.10 34.62
CA ALA A 427 -9.15 -2.29 35.42
C ALA A 427 -10.13 -1.13 35.17
N ALA A 428 -11.42 -1.45 35.06
CA ALA A 428 -12.48 -0.55 34.65
C ALA A 428 -12.52 0.75 35.47
N VAL A 429 -12.24 1.88 34.84
CA VAL A 429 -12.59 3.20 35.35
C VAL A 429 -13.96 3.56 34.76
N VAL A 430 -14.97 3.59 35.60
CA VAL A 430 -16.34 4.00 35.23
C VAL A 430 -16.33 5.53 35.02
N PRO A 431 -16.67 6.05 33.85
CA PRO A 431 -16.86 7.50 33.69
C PRO A 431 -18.25 7.91 34.14
N ALA A 432 -18.31 8.90 35.02
CA ALA A 432 -19.56 9.61 35.36
C ALA A 432 -20.10 10.35 34.13
N GLY A 433 -21.39 10.15 33.82
CA GLY A 433 -22.02 10.63 32.59
C GLY A 433 -22.08 12.15 32.44
N ARG A 434 -21.97 12.61 31.21
CA ARG A 434 -22.71 13.76 30.66
C ARG A 434 -23.01 13.51 29.19
N ARG A 435 -24.30 13.50 28.87
CA ARG A 435 -24.80 13.53 27.49
C ARG A 435 -24.68 14.94 26.93
N THR A 436 -24.06 15.14 25.80
CA THR A 436 -24.37 16.25 24.90
C THR A 436 -24.30 15.70 23.47
N GLY A 437 -25.38 15.91 22.73
CA GLY A 437 -25.54 15.47 21.37
C GLY A 437 -24.61 16.29 20.44
N VAL A 438 -23.93 15.59 19.58
CA VAL A 438 -23.25 16.15 18.40
C VAL A 438 -23.59 15.23 17.23
N THR A 439 -24.08 15.84 16.18
CA THR A 439 -24.48 15.21 14.92
C THR A 439 -23.30 14.59 14.21
N ASP A 440 -23.41 13.33 13.82
CA ASP A 440 -22.48 12.59 12.97
C ASP A 440 -22.29 13.30 11.61
N ARG A 441 -21.05 13.66 11.32
CA ARG A 441 -20.53 13.78 9.97
C ARG A 441 -19.28 12.94 9.89
N PRO A 442 -19.20 11.96 8.98
CA PRO A 442 -17.98 11.17 8.81
C PRO A 442 -16.88 12.04 8.21
N VAL A 443 -15.70 11.93 8.80
CA VAL A 443 -14.45 12.46 8.23
C VAL A 443 -13.91 11.43 7.23
N PRO A 444 -13.45 11.82 6.05
CA PRO A 444 -12.95 10.88 5.04
C PRO A 444 -11.76 10.09 5.57
N VAL A 445 -11.85 8.78 5.46
CA VAL A 445 -10.77 7.83 5.76
C VAL A 445 -9.97 7.62 4.48
N TRP A 446 -8.67 7.78 4.61
CA TRP A 446 -7.66 7.56 3.55
C TRP A 446 -7.59 6.13 3.06
#